data_9eb606ef5b0ab3a629f5a9aad1b3c643
#
_entry.id   9eb606ef5b0ab3a629f5a9aad1b3c643
#
_cell.length_a   1.000
_cell.length_b   1.000
_cell.length_c   1.000
_cell.angle_alpha   90.00
_cell.angle_beta   90.00
_cell.angle_gamma   90.00
#
_symmetry.space_group_name_H-M   'P 1'
#
loop_
_entity.id
_entity.type
_entity.pdbx_description
1 polymer ?
#
loop_
_entity_poly.entity_id
_entity_poly.type
_entity_poly.pdbx_seq_one_letter_code
_entity_poly.pdbx_strand_id
1 'polypeptide(L)'
;MIKGDSSEYELLEKWAKGLSNLNNYKLSCEIGVREGLGSKIILDSLQPHEHYGIDPYGNLKYQHYDNSPAYTADYTDEMKDRLQKDLSSYKNFELFAITDTDFMNIYHHYSPYCFVHFDGPHMTRDVLTEAIWFANRAGTNCRFVFDDYPKYNMPLIQNALEPFGFKEFEAGKNKICLEKRRNNL
;
A
#
# COMPACT_ATOMS: atom_id res chain seq x y z
N MET A 1 -0.89 -21.51 -4.62
CA MET A 1 0.21 -20.56 -4.98
C MET A 1 -0.41 -19.18 -4.97
N ILE A 2 0.11 -18.27 -4.14
CA ILE A 2 -0.34 -16.88 -4.05
C ILE A 2 -0.11 -16.19 -5.39
N LYS A 3 -1.09 -15.45 -5.87
CA LYS A 3 -1.04 -14.77 -7.15
C LYS A 3 -1.07 -13.25 -6.96
N GLY A 4 -0.64 -12.54 -7.99
CA GLY A 4 -0.77 -11.11 -8.13
C GLY A 4 -1.14 -10.75 -9.56
N ASP A 5 -1.66 -9.57 -9.74
CA ASP A 5 -2.10 -9.02 -11.03
C ASP A 5 -1.38 -7.73 -11.41
N SER A 6 -0.51 -7.25 -10.53
CA SER A 6 0.34 -6.11 -10.77
C SER A 6 1.65 -6.51 -11.51
N SER A 7 2.44 -5.56 -11.84
CA SER A 7 3.77 -5.72 -12.47
C SER A 7 4.89 -5.20 -11.55
N GLU A 8 6.13 -5.45 -11.93
CA GLU A 8 7.32 -4.92 -11.24
C GLU A 8 7.38 -5.28 -9.74
N TYR A 9 6.97 -6.50 -9.38
CA TYR A 9 7.07 -7.00 -8.01
C TYR A 9 8.51 -7.05 -7.49
N GLU A 10 9.50 -7.19 -8.38
CA GLU A 10 10.91 -7.10 -8.06
C GLU A 10 11.33 -5.72 -7.52
N LEU A 11 10.67 -4.64 -7.96
CA LEU A 11 10.89 -3.30 -7.40
C LEU A 11 10.25 -3.18 -6.01
N LEU A 12 9.03 -3.70 -5.82
CA LEU A 12 8.38 -3.75 -4.51
C LEU A 12 9.25 -4.50 -3.50
N GLU A 13 9.77 -5.68 -3.89
CA GLU A 13 10.71 -6.47 -3.07
C GLU A 13 11.97 -5.68 -2.72
N LYS A 14 12.63 -5.09 -3.71
CA LYS A 14 13.84 -4.29 -3.55
C LYS A 14 13.63 -3.15 -2.56
N TRP A 15 12.53 -2.40 -2.72
CA TRP A 15 12.25 -1.25 -1.87
C TRP A 15 11.85 -1.64 -0.45
N ALA A 16 11.10 -2.71 -0.27
CA ALA A 16 10.78 -3.25 1.05
C ALA A 16 12.04 -3.78 1.77
N LYS A 17 12.88 -4.55 1.07
CA LYS A 17 14.13 -5.10 1.59
C LYS A 17 15.13 -4.01 2.01
N GLY A 18 15.13 -2.87 1.30
CA GLY A 18 15.98 -1.72 1.67
C GLY A 18 15.70 -1.12 3.04
N LEU A 19 14.56 -1.44 3.66
CA LEU A 19 14.20 -1.02 5.02
C LEU A 19 14.29 -2.15 6.06
N SER A 20 14.65 -3.35 5.68
CA SER A 20 14.67 -4.52 6.59
C SER A 20 15.57 -4.33 7.81
N ASN A 21 16.66 -3.57 7.67
CA ASN A 21 17.67 -3.33 8.73
C ASN A 21 17.33 -2.16 9.65
N LEU A 22 16.14 -1.56 9.55
CA LEU A 22 15.72 -0.53 10.51
C LEU A 22 15.57 -1.14 11.91
N ASN A 23 16.20 -0.51 12.91
CA ASN A 23 16.18 -0.97 14.31
C ASN A 23 14.95 -0.47 15.11
N ASN A 24 13.99 0.18 14.46
CA ASN A 24 12.76 0.66 15.07
C ASN A 24 11.58 -0.27 14.74
N TYR A 25 10.45 -0.06 15.41
CA TYR A 25 9.22 -0.76 15.12
C TYR A 25 8.80 -0.54 13.66
N LYS A 26 8.52 -1.64 12.95
CA LYS A 26 8.18 -1.63 11.54
C LYS A 26 6.70 -1.97 11.38
N LEU A 27 5.89 -0.97 11.11
CA LEU A 27 4.50 -1.11 10.70
C LEU A 27 4.41 -0.87 9.20
N SER A 28 3.79 -1.79 8.48
CA SER A 28 3.55 -1.68 7.04
C SER A 28 2.09 -1.87 6.68
N CYS A 29 1.69 -1.40 5.51
CA CYS A 29 0.32 -1.52 5.02
C CYS A 29 0.32 -1.73 3.51
N GLU A 30 -0.68 -2.47 3.02
CA GLU A 30 -1.04 -2.56 1.61
C GLU A 30 -2.53 -2.26 1.45
N ILE A 31 -2.87 -1.34 0.54
CA ILE A 31 -4.24 -1.07 0.10
C ILE A 31 -4.44 -1.77 -1.24
N GLY A 32 -5.47 -2.61 -1.35
CA GLY A 32 -5.66 -3.46 -2.51
C GLY A 32 -4.83 -4.74 -2.42
N VAL A 33 -5.25 -5.69 -1.62
CA VAL A 33 -4.50 -6.94 -1.34
C VAL A 33 -4.83 -8.05 -2.35
N ARG A 34 -6.09 -8.11 -2.77
CA ARG A 34 -6.63 -9.10 -3.70
C ARG A 34 -6.25 -10.55 -3.36
N GLU A 35 -5.33 -11.19 -4.10
CA GLU A 35 -4.86 -12.56 -3.84
C GLU A 35 -3.56 -12.62 -3.01
N GLY A 36 -2.97 -11.47 -2.60
CA GLY A 36 -1.98 -11.33 -1.52
C GLY A 36 -0.52 -11.45 -1.92
N LEU A 37 -0.16 -11.39 -3.20
CA LEU A 37 1.25 -11.47 -3.59
C LEU A 37 2.06 -10.25 -3.11
N GLY A 38 1.48 -9.05 -3.20
CA GLY A 38 2.12 -7.83 -2.70
C GLY A 38 2.38 -7.91 -1.19
N SER A 39 1.34 -8.25 -0.41
CA SER A 39 1.48 -8.48 1.05
C SER A 39 2.53 -9.51 1.38
N LYS A 40 2.55 -10.65 0.66
CA LYS A 40 3.56 -11.69 0.88
C LYS A 40 4.98 -11.17 0.64
N ILE A 41 5.20 -10.43 -0.44
CA ILE A 41 6.50 -9.84 -0.76
C ILE A 41 6.95 -8.87 0.35
N ILE A 42 6.04 -8.02 0.83
CA ILE A 42 6.34 -7.08 1.93
C ILE A 42 6.69 -7.85 3.21
N LEU A 43 5.91 -8.87 3.57
CA LEU A 43 6.16 -9.70 4.74
C LEU A 43 7.53 -10.39 4.69
N ASP A 44 7.89 -10.99 3.55
CA ASP A 44 9.14 -11.70 3.37
C ASP A 44 10.36 -10.75 3.34
N SER A 45 10.23 -9.60 2.68
CA SER A 45 11.37 -8.72 2.37
C SER A 45 11.63 -7.67 3.46
N LEU A 46 10.58 -7.03 3.98
CA LEU A 46 10.67 -6.03 5.04
C LEU A 46 10.79 -6.67 6.42
N GLN A 47 10.15 -7.83 6.62
CA GLN A 47 9.97 -8.48 7.91
C GLN A 47 9.40 -7.52 8.96
N PRO A 48 8.22 -6.96 8.75
CA PRO A 48 7.61 -5.99 9.65
C PRO A 48 7.20 -6.63 10.97
N HIS A 49 7.01 -5.82 12.03
CA HIS A 49 6.41 -6.28 13.28
C HIS A 49 4.90 -6.49 13.10
N GLU A 50 4.27 -5.63 12.31
CA GLU A 50 2.88 -5.74 11.89
C GLU A 50 2.74 -5.33 10.43
N HIS A 51 1.88 -6.03 9.70
CA HIS A 51 1.48 -5.72 8.33
C HIS A 51 -0.02 -5.77 8.20
N TYR A 52 -0.62 -4.66 7.73
CA TYR A 52 -2.05 -4.54 7.50
C TYR A 52 -2.35 -4.63 6.01
N GLY A 53 -3.23 -5.56 5.66
CA GLY A 53 -3.84 -5.62 4.33
C GLY A 53 -5.24 -5.02 4.39
N ILE A 54 -5.58 -4.12 3.47
CA ILE A 54 -6.90 -3.49 3.36
C ILE A 54 -7.47 -3.82 1.99
N ASP A 55 -8.61 -4.52 1.97
CA ASP A 55 -9.30 -4.85 0.73
C ASP A 55 -10.78 -5.15 1.03
N PRO A 56 -11.72 -4.45 0.41
CA PRO A 56 -13.14 -4.56 0.79
C PRO A 56 -13.85 -5.79 0.25
N TYR A 57 -13.27 -6.76 -0.37
CA TYR A 57 -13.91 -7.94 -0.97
C TYR A 57 -15.45 -7.86 -1.14
N GLY A 58 -16.07 -8.76 -1.88
CA GLY A 58 -17.53 -8.81 -1.98
C GLY A 58 -18.13 -8.21 -3.25
N ASN A 59 -17.41 -8.17 -4.36
CA ASN A 59 -17.92 -7.74 -5.67
C ASN A 59 -18.41 -6.29 -5.70
N LEU A 60 -17.65 -5.39 -5.11
CA LEU A 60 -17.98 -3.97 -5.06
C LEU A 60 -17.98 -3.32 -6.43
N LYS A 61 -18.92 -2.42 -6.65
CA LYS A 61 -18.93 -1.57 -7.82
C LYS A 61 -18.13 -0.30 -7.53
N TYR A 62 -17.04 -0.08 -8.29
CA TYR A 62 -16.20 1.10 -8.15
C TYR A 62 -15.61 1.57 -9.49
N GLN A 63 -15.09 2.78 -9.51
CA GLN A 63 -14.34 3.34 -10.62
C GLN A 63 -12.84 3.18 -10.31
N HIS A 64 -12.11 2.51 -11.21
CA HIS A 64 -10.70 2.20 -10.96
C HIS A 64 -9.76 3.34 -11.34
N TYR A 65 -10.01 4.04 -12.43
CA TYR A 65 -9.20 5.18 -12.89
C TYR A 65 -10.07 6.41 -13.15
N ASP A 66 -9.48 7.61 -13.10
CA ASP A 66 -10.16 8.90 -13.25
C ASP A 66 -11.12 8.96 -14.46
N ASN A 67 -10.72 8.36 -15.57
CA ASN A 67 -11.50 8.41 -16.82
C ASN A 67 -12.08 7.05 -17.22
N SER A 68 -12.10 6.06 -16.33
CA SER A 68 -12.69 4.75 -16.60
C SER A 68 -14.17 4.71 -16.19
N PRO A 69 -15.02 3.90 -16.85
CA PRO A 69 -16.35 3.63 -16.33
C PRO A 69 -16.26 2.81 -15.02
N ALA A 70 -17.26 2.99 -14.16
CA ALA A 70 -17.40 2.11 -12.99
C ALA A 70 -17.71 0.67 -13.45
N TYR A 71 -17.12 -0.30 -12.77
CA TYR A 71 -17.37 -1.73 -13.00
C TYR A 71 -17.53 -2.47 -11.67
N THR A 72 -17.99 -3.70 -11.71
CA THR A 72 -18.05 -4.55 -10.54
C THR A 72 -16.79 -5.39 -10.47
N ALA A 73 -16.04 -5.24 -9.40
CA ALA A 73 -14.85 -6.07 -9.16
C ALA A 73 -15.26 -7.51 -8.83
N ASP A 74 -14.51 -8.46 -9.36
CA ASP A 74 -14.67 -9.89 -9.06
C ASP A 74 -13.75 -10.29 -7.88
N TYR A 75 -13.98 -9.68 -6.72
CA TYR A 75 -13.23 -9.93 -5.49
C TYR A 75 -14.12 -10.71 -4.52
N THR A 76 -14.09 -12.04 -4.65
CA THR A 76 -15.03 -12.91 -3.95
C THR A 76 -14.60 -13.23 -2.51
N ASP A 77 -15.57 -13.69 -1.70
CA ASP A 77 -15.26 -14.20 -0.36
C ASP A 77 -14.32 -15.41 -0.40
N GLU A 78 -14.41 -16.24 -1.46
CA GLU A 78 -13.48 -17.36 -1.64
C GLU A 78 -12.03 -16.89 -1.88
N MET A 79 -11.82 -15.75 -2.54
CA MET A 79 -10.49 -15.13 -2.66
C MET A 79 -9.98 -14.71 -1.30
N LYS A 80 -10.80 -14.02 -0.50
CA LYS A 80 -10.48 -13.60 0.87
C LYS A 80 -10.10 -14.81 1.75
N ASP A 81 -10.92 -15.84 1.77
CA ASP A 81 -10.68 -17.05 2.56
C ASP A 81 -9.37 -17.77 2.15
N ARG A 82 -9.10 -17.80 0.84
CA ARG A 82 -7.84 -18.34 0.30
C ARG A 82 -6.64 -17.52 0.75
N LEU A 83 -6.72 -16.18 0.64
CA LEU A 83 -5.68 -15.28 1.10
C LEU A 83 -5.36 -15.51 2.58
N GLN A 84 -6.38 -15.50 3.45
CA GLN A 84 -6.20 -15.72 4.88
C GLN A 84 -5.54 -17.07 5.18
N LYS A 85 -5.91 -18.12 4.44
CA LYS A 85 -5.29 -19.44 4.54
C LYS A 85 -3.83 -19.42 4.08
N ASP A 86 -3.55 -18.80 2.94
CA ASP A 86 -2.22 -18.79 2.33
C ASP A 86 -1.22 -17.94 3.15
N LEU A 87 -1.71 -16.88 3.83
CA LEU A 87 -0.92 -16.04 4.71
C LEU A 87 -0.99 -16.43 6.20
N SER A 88 -1.67 -17.51 6.57
CA SER A 88 -1.89 -17.94 7.97
C SER A 88 -0.62 -18.22 8.77
N SER A 89 0.51 -18.48 8.11
CA SER A 89 1.82 -18.65 8.75
C SER A 89 2.42 -17.34 9.24
N TYR A 90 2.02 -16.19 8.68
CA TYR A 90 2.48 -14.87 9.08
C TYR A 90 1.62 -14.34 10.24
N LYS A 91 2.10 -14.54 11.48
CA LYS A 91 1.36 -14.14 12.69
C LYS A 91 1.25 -12.63 12.89
N ASN A 92 2.01 -11.88 12.12
CA ASN A 92 2.07 -10.42 12.07
C ASN A 92 1.28 -9.81 10.90
N PHE A 93 0.49 -10.62 10.18
CA PHE A 93 -0.43 -10.16 9.12
C PHE A 93 -1.85 -10.05 9.66
N GLU A 94 -2.49 -8.92 9.43
CA GLU A 94 -3.91 -8.69 9.71
C GLU A 94 -4.62 -8.16 8.46
N LEU A 95 -5.73 -8.82 8.08
CA LEU A 95 -6.56 -8.42 6.96
C LEU A 95 -7.78 -7.64 7.45
N PHE A 96 -7.92 -6.42 6.99
CA PHE A 96 -9.11 -5.58 7.14
C PHE A 96 -9.96 -5.70 5.88
N ALA A 97 -11.01 -6.55 5.94
CA ALA A 97 -11.94 -6.75 4.82
C ALA A 97 -12.98 -5.61 4.77
N ILE A 98 -12.52 -4.38 4.66
CA ILE A 98 -13.29 -3.13 4.62
C ILE A 98 -12.69 -2.18 3.58
N THR A 99 -13.40 -1.10 3.26
CA THR A 99 -12.85 -0.07 2.37
C THR A 99 -11.70 0.69 3.04
N ASP A 100 -10.81 1.27 2.23
CA ASP A 100 -9.76 2.20 2.65
C ASP A 100 -10.34 3.37 3.46
N THR A 101 -11.47 3.92 3.00
CA THR A 101 -12.19 5.00 3.70
C THR A 101 -12.69 4.57 5.08
N ASP A 102 -13.29 3.38 5.19
CA ASP A 102 -13.73 2.86 6.49
C ASP A 102 -12.55 2.61 7.41
N PHE A 103 -11.47 2.02 6.88
CA PHE A 103 -10.23 1.82 7.64
C PHE A 103 -9.69 3.15 8.18
N MET A 104 -9.57 4.17 7.33
CA MET A 104 -9.08 5.49 7.73
C MET A 104 -9.95 6.16 8.80
N ASN A 105 -11.25 5.88 8.82
CA ASN A 105 -12.19 6.44 9.79
C ASN A 105 -12.15 5.76 11.16
N ILE A 106 -11.89 4.45 11.20
CA ILE A 106 -11.98 3.67 12.47
C ILE A 106 -10.62 3.35 13.06
N TYR A 107 -9.53 3.39 12.28
CA TYR A 107 -8.23 2.92 12.71
C TYR A 107 -7.36 4.04 13.27
N HIS A 108 -7.02 3.95 14.56
CA HIS A 108 -6.25 4.95 15.30
C HIS A 108 -5.00 4.35 15.95
N HIS A 109 -4.13 3.73 15.13
CA HIS A 109 -2.87 3.21 15.66
C HIS A 109 -1.83 4.33 15.83
N TYR A 110 -1.06 4.27 16.91
CA TYR A 110 -0.06 5.30 17.25
C TYR A 110 1.33 5.02 16.71
N SER A 111 1.63 3.79 16.30
CA SER A 111 2.94 3.45 15.72
C SER A 111 3.07 3.99 14.32
N PRO A 112 4.21 4.62 14.00
CA PRO A 112 4.40 5.21 12.68
C PRO A 112 4.62 4.13 11.61
N TYR A 113 3.97 4.32 10.45
CA TYR A 113 4.22 3.47 9.29
C TYR A 113 5.63 3.68 8.75
N CYS A 114 6.28 2.60 8.34
CA CYS A 114 7.57 2.63 7.65
C CYS A 114 7.47 2.23 6.16
N PHE A 115 6.38 1.57 5.76
CA PHE A 115 6.16 1.15 4.38
C PHE A 115 4.67 1.08 4.07
N VAL A 116 4.23 1.69 2.96
CA VAL A 116 2.85 1.60 2.48
C VAL A 116 2.86 1.35 0.97
N HIS A 117 2.10 0.34 0.53
CA HIS A 117 1.86 0.02 -0.87
C HIS A 117 0.43 0.39 -1.24
N PHE A 118 0.28 1.28 -2.23
CA PHE A 118 -0.99 1.75 -2.76
C PHE A 118 -1.28 1.01 -4.07
N ASP A 119 -2.12 -0.01 -4.01
CA ASP A 119 -2.50 -0.91 -5.12
C ASP A 119 -4.03 -1.14 -5.14
N GLY A 120 -4.78 -0.19 -4.59
CA GLY A 120 -6.25 -0.17 -4.53
C GLY A 120 -6.89 0.58 -5.70
N PRO A 121 -7.89 1.44 -5.46
CA PRO A 121 -8.44 2.33 -6.48
C PRO A 121 -7.37 3.31 -6.98
N HIS A 122 -7.22 3.42 -8.30
CA HIS A 122 -6.24 4.32 -8.91
C HIS A 122 -6.89 5.62 -9.43
N MET A 123 -7.90 6.14 -8.74
CA MET A 123 -8.39 7.49 -8.94
C MET A 123 -7.51 8.48 -8.20
N THR A 124 -7.10 9.55 -8.88
CA THR A 124 -6.22 10.58 -8.29
C THR A 124 -6.73 11.07 -6.93
N ARG A 125 -8.07 11.28 -6.81
CA ARG A 125 -8.69 11.76 -5.56
C ARG A 125 -8.48 10.77 -4.41
N ASP A 126 -8.70 9.49 -4.67
CA ASP A 126 -8.68 8.45 -3.63
C ASP A 126 -7.24 8.19 -3.18
N VAL A 127 -6.32 7.99 -4.15
CA VAL A 127 -4.88 7.85 -3.86
C VAL A 127 -4.31 9.06 -3.11
N LEU A 128 -4.73 10.29 -3.47
CA LEU A 128 -4.31 11.50 -2.78
C LEU A 128 -4.79 11.53 -1.32
N THR A 129 -6.05 11.14 -1.08
CA THR A 129 -6.65 11.10 0.26
C THR A 129 -5.93 10.08 1.14
N GLU A 130 -5.73 8.87 0.63
CA GLU A 130 -4.97 7.81 1.30
C GLU A 130 -3.54 8.27 1.62
N ALA A 131 -2.83 8.78 0.60
CA ALA A 131 -1.44 9.20 0.75
C ALA A 131 -1.26 10.29 1.81
N ILE A 132 -2.15 11.29 1.88
CA ILE A 132 -2.12 12.32 2.92
C ILE A 132 -2.42 11.73 4.30
N TRP A 133 -3.39 10.81 4.40
CA TRP A 133 -3.72 10.16 5.67
C TRP A 133 -2.54 9.37 6.22
N PHE A 134 -1.86 8.58 5.37
CA PHE A 134 -0.67 7.82 5.75
C PHE A 134 0.54 8.73 6.00
N ALA A 135 0.71 9.84 5.25
CA ALA A 135 1.82 10.79 5.44
C ALA A 135 1.83 11.45 6.82
N ASN A 136 0.63 11.74 7.37
CA ASN A 136 0.46 12.20 8.75
C ASN A 136 0.89 11.17 9.80
N ARG A 137 0.98 9.88 9.42
CA ARG A 137 1.32 8.75 10.29
C ARG A 137 2.65 8.09 9.92
N ALA A 138 3.36 8.65 8.95
CA ALA A 138 4.62 8.10 8.46
C ALA A 138 5.79 8.44 9.39
N GLY A 139 6.56 7.42 9.77
CA GLY A 139 7.84 7.59 10.46
C GLY A 139 8.93 8.17 9.56
N THR A 140 10.09 8.43 10.13
CA THR A 140 11.31 8.76 9.37
C THR A 140 11.76 7.54 8.56
N ASN A 141 12.25 7.76 7.35
CA ASN A 141 12.63 6.74 6.37
C ASN A 141 11.44 5.89 5.87
N CYS A 142 10.20 6.37 6.01
CA CYS A 142 9.03 5.71 5.45
C CYS A 142 9.08 5.73 3.92
N ARG A 143 8.70 4.62 3.30
CA ARG A 143 8.52 4.51 1.85
C ARG A 143 7.06 4.32 1.50
N PHE A 144 6.62 5.08 0.52
CA PHE A 144 5.34 4.95 -0.15
C PHE A 144 5.57 4.42 -1.55
N VAL A 145 4.96 3.29 -1.87
CA VAL A 145 5.02 2.69 -3.21
C VAL A 145 3.65 2.80 -3.84
N PHE A 146 3.59 3.45 -5.00
CA PHE A 146 2.37 3.65 -5.76
C PHE A 146 2.40 2.76 -7.00
N ASP A 147 1.41 1.86 -7.10
CA ASP A 147 1.21 1.05 -8.30
C ASP A 147 0.43 1.83 -9.36
N ASP A 148 0.58 1.42 -10.61
CA ASP A 148 -0.08 2.03 -11.77
C ASP A 148 0.04 3.58 -11.84
N TYR A 149 1.11 4.14 -11.25
CA TYR A 149 1.29 5.60 -11.12
C TYR A 149 1.16 6.40 -12.42
N PRO A 150 1.42 5.84 -13.62
CA PRO A 150 1.18 6.58 -14.87
C PRO A 150 -0.31 6.77 -15.22
N LYS A 151 -1.21 6.10 -14.51
CA LYS A 151 -2.67 6.11 -14.78
C LYS A 151 -3.41 7.24 -14.07
N TYR A 152 -2.78 7.94 -13.12
CA TYR A 152 -3.37 9.04 -12.35
C TYR A 152 -2.40 10.22 -12.21
N ASN A 153 -2.85 11.33 -11.62
CA ASN A 153 -2.05 12.56 -11.52
C ASN A 153 -0.97 12.46 -10.43
N MET A 154 0.09 11.67 -10.68
CA MET A 154 1.20 11.49 -9.74
C MET A 154 1.91 12.81 -9.36
N PRO A 155 2.14 13.80 -10.29
CA PRO A 155 2.68 15.10 -9.90
C PRO A 155 1.88 15.84 -8.84
N LEU A 156 0.54 15.76 -8.85
CA LEU A 156 -0.30 16.34 -7.80
C LEU A 156 -0.06 15.67 -6.46
N ILE A 157 0.04 14.34 -6.44
CA ILE A 157 0.31 13.56 -5.22
C ILE A 157 1.71 13.87 -4.68
N GLN A 158 2.73 13.93 -5.54
CA GLN A 158 4.09 14.30 -5.14
C GLN A 158 4.13 15.69 -4.50
N ASN A 159 3.48 16.69 -5.12
CA ASN A 159 3.40 18.04 -4.57
C ASN A 159 2.70 18.08 -3.21
N ALA A 160 1.62 17.30 -3.03
CA ALA A 160 0.90 17.22 -1.76
C ALA A 160 1.71 16.52 -0.65
N LEU A 161 2.61 15.62 -1.01
CA LEU A 161 3.45 14.88 -0.06
C LEU A 161 4.79 15.59 0.27
N GLU A 162 5.21 16.56 -0.54
CA GLU A 162 6.45 17.32 -0.30
C GLU A 162 6.50 17.98 1.09
N PRO A 163 5.43 18.63 1.61
CA PRO A 163 5.42 19.21 2.95
C PRO A 163 5.65 18.19 4.07
N PHE A 164 5.35 16.91 3.84
CA PHE A 164 5.60 15.80 4.78
C PHE A 164 7.04 15.26 4.69
N GLY A 165 7.86 15.79 3.77
CA GLY A 165 9.25 15.39 3.56
C GLY A 165 9.45 14.22 2.58
N PHE A 166 8.39 13.82 1.85
CA PHE A 166 8.51 12.79 0.83
C PHE A 166 9.12 13.35 -0.46
N LYS A 167 10.05 12.58 -1.04
CA LYS A 167 10.65 12.85 -2.35
C LYS A 167 10.76 11.56 -3.12
N GLU A 168 10.78 11.66 -4.44
CA GLU A 168 11.02 10.52 -5.29
C GLU A 168 12.34 9.83 -4.92
N PHE A 169 12.25 8.53 -4.69
CA PHE A 169 13.38 7.66 -4.41
C PHE A 169 13.81 6.93 -5.68
N GLU A 170 12.86 6.30 -6.36
CA GLU A 170 13.07 5.57 -7.60
C GLU A 170 11.72 5.33 -8.30
N ALA A 171 11.74 5.31 -9.63
CA ALA A 171 10.58 4.98 -10.46
C ALA A 171 10.89 3.86 -11.45
N GLY A 172 9.93 2.91 -11.57
CA GLY A 172 9.85 1.94 -12.64
C GLY A 172 8.92 2.41 -13.77
N LYS A 173 8.36 1.47 -14.52
CA LYS A 173 7.37 1.76 -15.57
C LYS A 173 5.97 1.94 -15.01
N ASN A 174 5.59 1.11 -14.03
CA ASN A 174 4.27 1.11 -13.39
C ASN A 174 4.32 1.45 -11.91
N LYS A 175 5.45 1.25 -11.24
CA LYS A 175 5.59 1.55 -9.82
C LYS A 175 6.54 2.72 -9.58
N ILE A 176 6.19 3.59 -8.63
CA ILE A 176 7.06 4.66 -8.13
C ILE A 176 7.15 4.59 -6.62
N CYS A 177 8.35 4.80 -6.10
CA CYS A 177 8.63 4.87 -4.67
C CYS A 177 8.98 6.29 -4.28
N LEU A 178 8.26 6.82 -3.28
CA LEU A 178 8.62 8.04 -2.58
C LEU A 178 9.17 7.69 -1.20
N GLU A 179 10.22 8.38 -0.75
CA GLU A 179 10.83 8.17 0.56
C GLU A 179 10.78 9.46 1.39
N LYS A 180 10.31 9.33 2.63
CA LYS A 180 10.35 10.40 3.62
C LYS A 180 11.76 10.52 4.18
N ARG A 181 12.46 11.57 3.79
CA ARG A 181 13.82 11.85 4.27
C ARG A 181 13.79 12.67 5.55
N ARG A 182 14.77 12.45 6.44
CA ARG A 182 15.00 13.38 7.54
C ARG A 182 15.29 14.75 6.95
N ASN A 183 14.54 15.75 7.37
CA ASN A 183 14.99 17.13 7.16
C ASN A 183 16.29 17.28 7.97
N ASN A 184 17.43 17.34 7.30
CA ASN A 184 18.66 17.80 7.91
C ASN A 184 18.47 19.32 8.16
N LEU A 185 17.93 19.65 9.33
CA LEU A 185 18.01 20.99 9.91
C LEU A 185 19.42 21.21 10.46
#